data_0dec844119b600c7f276d4433428aa69
#
_entry.id   0dec844119b600c7f276d4433428aa69
#
_cell.length_a   1.000
_cell.length_b   1.000
_cell.length_c   1.000
_cell.angle_alpha   90.00
_cell.angle_beta   90.00
_cell.angle_gamma   90.00
#
_symmetry.space_group_name_H-M   'P 1'
#
loop_
_entity.id
_entity.type
_entity.pdbx_description
1 polymer ?
#
loop_
_entity_poly.entity_id
_entity_poly.type
_entity_poly.pdbx_seq_one_letter_code
_entity_poly.pdbx_strand_id
1 'polypeptide(L)'
;RVLPNGYGKVNEAGIRFYNELIDALLEAGIEPFVTLYHWELPYEIYKKGGWMNEEIVTWFGEYAKLAAERFSDRVKYFFTLNEPQCFVGLSYLDGVHAPGVKAPIRDTFQMAHNALKAHGMAVKMLREYAKQEIQVGYAPTGTMSYPDSEKPEDIQAARQHLFGLREPLSRWTWNVSWWSDPVFFGEYPEEGMRKFKKYLPEMKKEDFQLISQPIDFYGQNIYNGNRI
;
A
#
# COMPACT_ATOMS: atom_id res chain seq x y z
N ARG A 1 -14.32 0.15 -13.98
CA ARG A 1 -13.69 -0.89 -13.13
C ARG A 1 -13.59 -2.20 -13.90
N VAL A 2 -12.48 -2.92 -13.75
CA VAL A 2 -12.27 -4.24 -14.38
C VAL A 2 -12.94 -5.37 -13.59
N LEU A 3 -13.02 -5.23 -12.26
CA LEU A 3 -13.83 -6.05 -11.36
C LEU A 3 -14.85 -5.16 -10.63
N PRO A 4 -16.08 -5.00 -11.12
CA PRO A 4 -17.06 -4.07 -10.54
C PRO A 4 -17.38 -4.36 -9.07
N ASN A 5 -17.40 -5.65 -8.70
CA ASN A 5 -17.65 -6.10 -7.33
C ASN A 5 -16.34 -6.26 -6.53
N GLY A 6 -15.18 -6.07 -7.17
CA GLY A 6 -13.86 -6.32 -6.57
C GLY A 6 -13.42 -7.78 -6.61
N TYR A 7 -14.29 -8.69 -7.01
CA TYR A 7 -14.05 -10.13 -7.20
C TYR A 7 -15.03 -10.71 -8.22
N GLY A 8 -14.74 -11.92 -8.70
CA GLY A 8 -15.63 -12.69 -9.56
C GLY A 8 -15.69 -12.19 -11.00
N LYS A 9 -16.85 -11.71 -11.46
CA LYS A 9 -17.08 -11.42 -12.88
C LYS A 9 -16.23 -10.25 -13.39
N VAL A 10 -15.47 -10.53 -14.43
CA VAL A 10 -14.67 -9.52 -15.14
C VAL A 10 -15.56 -8.64 -16.02
N ASN A 11 -15.31 -7.33 -16.00
CA ASN A 11 -15.90 -6.36 -16.92
C ASN A 11 -14.98 -6.18 -18.14
N GLU A 12 -15.28 -6.87 -19.21
CA GLU A 12 -14.46 -6.83 -20.42
C GLU A 12 -14.45 -5.42 -21.09
N ALA A 13 -15.49 -4.60 -20.86
CA ALA A 13 -15.46 -3.20 -21.33
C ALA A 13 -14.42 -2.37 -20.56
N GLY A 14 -14.27 -2.62 -19.24
CA GLY A 14 -13.21 -2.01 -18.44
C GLY A 14 -11.81 -2.47 -18.87
N ILE A 15 -11.66 -3.75 -19.19
CA ILE A 15 -10.39 -4.28 -19.72
C ILE A 15 -10.04 -3.63 -21.06
N ARG A 16 -11.00 -3.51 -21.99
CA ARG A 16 -10.76 -2.83 -23.28
C ARG A 16 -10.33 -1.39 -23.08
N PHE A 17 -11.00 -0.63 -22.22
CA PHE A 17 -10.63 0.75 -21.92
C PHE A 17 -9.16 0.88 -21.50
N TYR A 18 -8.70 0.04 -20.56
CA TYR A 18 -7.29 0.09 -20.12
C TYR A 18 -6.32 -0.40 -21.17
N ASN A 19 -6.69 -1.39 -22.00
CA ASN A 19 -5.86 -1.80 -23.12
C ASN A 19 -5.67 -0.63 -24.12
N GLU A 20 -6.76 0.03 -24.52
CA GLU A 20 -6.71 1.19 -25.41
C GLU A 20 -5.88 2.35 -24.82
N LEU A 21 -6.01 2.59 -23.52
CA LEU A 21 -5.20 3.60 -22.81
C LEU A 21 -3.71 3.25 -22.81
N ILE A 22 -3.37 2.00 -22.49
CA ILE A 22 -1.98 1.50 -22.47
C ILE A 22 -1.38 1.59 -23.87
N ASP A 23 -2.12 1.16 -24.89
CA ASP A 23 -1.67 1.23 -26.29
C ASP A 23 -1.40 2.68 -26.71
N ALA A 24 -2.31 3.61 -26.41
CA ALA A 24 -2.15 5.02 -26.71
C ALA A 24 -0.94 5.66 -26.02
N LEU A 25 -0.67 5.28 -24.76
CA LEU A 25 0.53 5.74 -24.04
C LEU A 25 1.80 5.26 -24.71
N LEU A 26 1.88 3.97 -25.04
CA LEU A 26 3.05 3.36 -25.69
C LEU A 26 3.27 3.93 -27.09
N GLU A 27 2.22 4.14 -27.88
CA GLU A 27 2.28 4.81 -29.19
C GLU A 27 2.82 6.24 -29.09
N ALA A 28 2.50 6.94 -27.98
CA ALA A 28 3.04 8.27 -27.68
C ALA A 28 4.46 8.25 -27.09
N GLY A 29 5.08 7.06 -26.93
CA GLY A 29 6.42 6.92 -26.33
C GLY A 29 6.42 7.11 -24.79
N ILE A 30 5.27 6.98 -24.13
CA ILE A 30 5.12 7.11 -22.68
C ILE A 30 5.10 5.73 -22.05
N GLU A 31 6.05 5.47 -21.14
CA GLU A 31 6.11 4.20 -20.39
C GLU A 31 5.03 4.18 -19.31
N PRO A 32 4.07 3.22 -19.31
CA PRO A 32 3.02 3.15 -18.30
C PRO A 32 3.51 2.51 -16.99
N PHE A 33 3.24 3.18 -15.87
CA PHE A 33 3.35 2.64 -14.51
C PHE A 33 1.95 2.42 -13.95
N VAL A 34 1.53 1.18 -13.81
CA VAL A 34 0.18 0.83 -13.39
C VAL A 34 0.11 0.71 -11.88
N THR A 35 -0.70 1.55 -11.23
CA THR A 35 -1.02 1.45 -9.80
C THR A 35 -2.30 0.66 -9.62
N LEU A 36 -2.23 -0.50 -8.93
CA LEU A 36 -3.39 -1.38 -8.76
C LEU A 36 -4.45 -0.76 -7.84
N TYR A 37 -4.04 -0.14 -6.75
CA TYR A 37 -4.97 0.47 -5.79
C TYR A 37 -4.57 1.90 -5.45
N HIS A 38 -5.48 2.84 -5.80
CA HIS A 38 -5.35 4.26 -5.47
C HIS A 38 -6.65 4.79 -4.81
N TRP A 39 -7.05 4.09 -3.71
CA TRP A 39 -8.07 4.41 -2.72
C TRP A 39 -9.52 4.06 -3.10
N GLU A 40 -9.77 3.53 -4.27
CA GLU A 40 -11.11 3.22 -4.76
C GLU A 40 -11.53 1.77 -4.45
N LEU A 41 -11.98 1.54 -3.22
CA LEU A 41 -12.50 0.23 -2.83
C LEU A 41 -13.86 -0.05 -3.50
N PRO A 42 -14.06 -1.22 -4.14
CA PRO A 42 -15.38 -1.63 -4.63
C PRO A 42 -16.41 -1.68 -3.49
N TYR A 43 -17.61 -1.13 -3.73
CA TYR A 43 -18.65 -1.04 -2.72
C TYR A 43 -19.09 -2.42 -2.17
N GLU A 44 -19.10 -3.44 -3.04
CA GLU A 44 -19.43 -4.82 -2.60
C GLU A 44 -18.40 -5.38 -1.62
N ILE A 45 -17.10 -5.06 -1.80
CA ILE A 45 -16.07 -5.40 -0.81
C ILE A 45 -16.29 -4.60 0.49
N TYR A 46 -16.61 -3.29 0.38
CA TYR A 46 -16.90 -2.47 1.55
C TYR A 46 -18.04 -3.06 2.39
N LYS A 47 -19.15 -3.50 1.76
CA LYS A 47 -20.28 -4.14 2.45
C LYS A 47 -19.91 -5.45 3.18
N LYS A 48 -18.85 -6.10 2.74
CA LYS A 48 -18.30 -7.31 3.38
C LYS A 48 -17.24 -7.02 4.45
N GLY A 49 -17.08 -5.76 4.85
CA GLY A 49 -16.13 -5.33 5.88
C GLY A 49 -14.86 -4.65 5.35
N GLY A 50 -14.69 -4.57 4.02
CA GLY A 50 -13.57 -3.85 3.40
C GLY A 50 -12.22 -4.34 3.88
N TRP A 51 -11.34 -3.41 4.25
CA TRP A 51 -10.00 -3.69 4.75
C TRP A 51 -9.97 -4.42 6.11
N MET A 52 -11.10 -4.42 6.87
CA MET A 52 -11.23 -5.23 8.09
C MET A 52 -11.36 -6.72 7.81
N ASN A 53 -11.94 -7.09 6.68
CA ASN A 53 -12.12 -8.48 6.32
C ASN A 53 -10.81 -9.06 5.76
N GLU A 54 -10.32 -10.14 6.34
CA GLU A 54 -9.08 -10.79 5.92
C GLU A 54 -9.15 -11.34 4.48
N GLU A 55 -10.34 -11.65 3.96
CA GLU A 55 -10.56 -12.07 2.58
C GLU A 55 -10.13 -11.00 1.56
N ILE A 56 -9.94 -9.72 1.99
CA ILE A 56 -9.40 -8.67 1.12
C ILE A 56 -8.05 -9.06 0.51
N VAL A 57 -7.25 -9.83 1.23
CA VAL A 57 -5.95 -10.34 0.76
C VAL A 57 -6.14 -11.22 -0.48
N THR A 58 -7.12 -12.12 -0.44
CA THR A 58 -7.46 -12.98 -1.58
C THR A 58 -8.06 -12.19 -2.73
N TRP A 59 -9.05 -11.34 -2.45
CA TRP A 59 -9.70 -10.52 -3.49
C TRP A 59 -8.72 -9.58 -4.20
N PHE A 60 -7.81 -8.98 -3.44
CA PHE A 60 -6.79 -8.12 -4.02
C PHE A 60 -5.74 -8.92 -4.83
N GLY A 61 -5.41 -10.14 -4.37
CA GLY A 61 -4.58 -11.08 -5.13
C GLY A 61 -5.22 -11.48 -6.46
N GLU A 62 -6.52 -11.80 -6.48
CA GLU A 62 -7.26 -12.10 -7.73
C GLU A 62 -7.28 -10.90 -8.69
N TYR A 63 -7.43 -9.68 -8.15
CA TYR A 63 -7.33 -8.47 -8.96
C TYR A 63 -5.93 -8.26 -9.54
N ALA A 64 -4.88 -8.46 -8.75
CA ALA A 64 -3.49 -8.38 -9.20
C ALA A 64 -3.18 -9.43 -10.27
N LYS A 65 -3.65 -10.67 -10.09
CA LYS A 65 -3.58 -11.73 -11.11
C LYS A 65 -4.23 -11.31 -12.41
N LEU A 66 -5.47 -10.79 -12.36
CA LEU A 66 -6.17 -10.31 -13.56
C LEU A 66 -5.38 -9.20 -14.27
N ALA A 67 -4.80 -8.26 -13.51
CA ALA A 67 -3.98 -7.19 -14.08
C ALA A 67 -2.73 -7.76 -14.77
N ALA A 68 -2.06 -8.73 -14.16
CA ALA A 68 -0.92 -9.42 -14.77
C ALA A 68 -1.32 -10.12 -16.08
N GLU A 69 -2.38 -10.93 -16.06
CA GLU A 69 -2.84 -11.68 -17.23
C GLU A 69 -3.28 -10.78 -18.40
N ARG A 70 -3.80 -9.58 -18.12
CA ARG A 70 -4.43 -8.72 -19.12
C ARG A 70 -3.54 -7.58 -19.63
N PHE A 71 -2.51 -7.18 -18.86
CA PHE A 71 -1.75 -5.98 -19.17
C PHE A 71 -0.23 -6.20 -19.21
N SER A 72 0.30 -7.26 -18.57
CA SER A 72 1.74 -7.45 -18.46
C SER A 72 2.44 -7.89 -19.75
N ASP A 73 1.69 -8.11 -20.82
CA ASP A 73 2.27 -8.31 -22.17
C ASP A 73 2.91 -7.01 -22.72
N ARG A 74 2.53 -5.84 -22.19
CA ARG A 74 3.01 -4.51 -22.59
C ARG A 74 3.44 -3.64 -21.43
N VAL A 75 2.81 -3.77 -20.26
CA VAL A 75 3.17 -3.04 -19.03
C VAL A 75 4.28 -3.78 -18.30
N LYS A 76 5.36 -3.07 -17.99
CA LYS A 76 6.50 -3.59 -17.23
C LYS A 76 6.47 -3.22 -15.76
N TYR A 77 5.85 -2.09 -15.41
CA TYR A 77 5.94 -1.49 -14.08
C TYR A 77 4.58 -1.47 -13.38
N PHE A 78 4.52 -2.10 -12.21
CA PHE A 78 3.30 -2.15 -11.40
C PHE A 78 3.56 -1.68 -9.98
N PHE A 79 2.75 -0.76 -9.49
CA PHE A 79 2.62 -0.46 -8.06
C PHE A 79 1.46 -1.25 -7.47
N THR A 80 1.65 -1.84 -6.30
CA THR A 80 0.57 -2.56 -5.61
C THR A 80 -0.41 -1.60 -4.95
N LEU A 81 0.07 -0.82 -3.98
CA LEU A 81 -0.72 0.13 -3.19
C LEU A 81 -0.12 1.52 -3.28
N ASN A 82 -0.98 2.53 -3.41
CA ASN A 82 -0.62 3.92 -3.22
C ASN A 82 -1.08 4.40 -1.83
N GLU A 83 -0.15 4.93 -1.06
CA GLU A 83 -0.35 5.63 0.21
C GLU A 83 -1.32 4.93 1.20
N PRO A 84 -0.97 3.75 1.72
CA PRO A 84 -1.81 3.08 2.69
C PRO A 84 -2.06 3.92 3.96
N GLN A 85 -1.16 4.84 4.29
CA GLN A 85 -1.34 5.85 5.33
C GLN A 85 -2.65 6.63 5.15
N CYS A 86 -2.95 6.99 3.90
CA CYS A 86 -4.11 7.80 3.56
C CYS A 86 -5.40 6.99 3.58
N PHE A 87 -5.45 5.85 2.89
CA PHE A 87 -6.72 5.11 2.87
C PHE A 87 -7.03 4.38 4.18
N VAL A 88 -6.05 4.16 5.07
CA VAL A 88 -6.32 3.70 6.44
C VAL A 88 -6.53 4.90 7.37
N GLY A 89 -5.63 5.88 7.37
CA GLY A 89 -5.68 7.01 8.28
C GLY A 89 -6.82 7.98 8.00
N LEU A 90 -6.83 8.56 6.80
CA LEU A 90 -7.82 9.59 6.47
C LEU A 90 -9.23 9.03 6.29
N SER A 91 -9.37 7.78 5.83
CA SER A 91 -10.68 7.17 5.58
C SER A 91 -11.32 6.55 6.82
N TYR A 92 -10.51 5.93 7.70
CA TYR A 92 -11.03 5.13 8.82
C TYR A 92 -10.59 5.60 10.20
N LEU A 93 -9.50 6.40 10.33
CA LEU A 93 -9.11 6.98 11.62
C LEU A 93 -9.68 8.39 11.76
N ASP A 94 -9.46 9.25 10.76
CA ASP A 94 -9.89 10.64 10.75
C ASP A 94 -11.33 10.80 10.20
N GLY A 95 -11.74 9.92 9.28
CA GLY A 95 -13.06 9.91 8.66
C GLY A 95 -13.28 11.08 7.69
N VAL A 96 -12.22 11.64 7.10
CA VAL A 96 -12.28 12.79 6.17
C VAL A 96 -12.24 12.39 4.70
N HIS A 97 -11.82 11.17 4.40
CA HIS A 97 -11.92 10.56 3.08
C HIS A 97 -12.97 9.45 3.06
N ALA A 98 -13.46 9.08 1.87
CA ALA A 98 -14.39 7.95 1.73
C ALA A 98 -13.79 6.65 2.29
N PRO A 99 -14.56 5.83 3.03
CA PRO A 99 -16.00 5.92 3.28
C PRO A 99 -16.41 6.88 4.41
N GLY A 100 -15.49 7.63 5.03
CA GLY A 100 -15.81 8.62 6.04
C GLY A 100 -16.19 8.04 7.40
N VAL A 101 -15.69 6.86 7.72
CA VAL A 101 -15.96 6.13 8.97
C VAL A 101 -14.86 6.43 9.97
N LYS A 102 -15.24 6.74 11.22
CA LYS A 102 -14.29 6.79 12.34
C LYS A 102 -14.30 5.44 13.06
N ALA A 103 -13.36 4.59 12.67
CA ALA A 103 -13.20 3.28 13.28
C ALA A 103 -12.40 3.35 14.59
N PRO A 104 -12.59 2.40 15.51
CA PRO A 104 -11.70 2.22 16.65
C PRO A 104 -10.24 2.08 16.18
N ILE A 105 -9.30 2.63 16.93
CA ILE A 105 -7.86 2.56 16.59
C ILE A 105 -7.40 1.12 16.37
N ARG A 106 -7.88 0.17 17.18
CA ARG A 106 -7.56 -1.26 17.01
C ARG A 106 -7.91 -1.78 15.61
N ASP A 107 -9.05 -1.37 15.09
CA ASP A 107 -9.53 -1.81 13.78
C ASP A 107 -8.66 -1.22 12.67
N THR A 108 -8.16 0.00 12.84
CA THR A 108 -7.24 0.60 11.86
C THR A 108 -5.88 -0.12 11.81
N PHE A 109 -5.38 -0.68 12.92
CA PHE A 109 -4.20 -1.55 12.91
C PHE A 109 -4.47 -2.88 12.18
N GLN A 110 -5.67 -3.47 12.35
CA GLN A 110 -6.06 -4.66 11.59
C GLN A 110 -6.12 -4.35 10.09
N MET A 111 -6.76 -3.23 9.71
CA MET A 111 -6.83 -2.80 8.31
C MET A 111 -5.44 -2.61 7.70
N ALA A 112 -4.52 -2.00 8.44
CA ALA A 112 -3.15 -1.80 7.99
C ALA A 112 -2.42 -3.13 7.77
N HIS A 113 -2.57 -4.07 8.69
CA HIS A 113 -1.96 -5.39 8.56
C HIS A 113 -2.53 -6.14 7.35
N ASN A 114 -3.84 -6.13 7.15
CA ASN A 114 -4.48 -6.71 5.97
C ASN A 114 -4.03 -6.02 4.67
N ALA A 115 -3.84 -4.70 4.68
CA ALA A 115 -3.34 -3.96 3.51
C ALA A 115 -1.92 -4.39 3.13
N LEU A 116 -1.04 -4.56 4.12
CA LEU A 116 0.33 -5.04 3.87
C LEU A 116 0.34 -6.51 3.41
N LYS A 117 -0.52 -7.37 3.97
CA LYS A 117 -0.71 -8.75 3.46
C LYS A 117 -1.21 -8.75 2.01
N ALA A 118 -2.16 -7.85 1.69
CA ALA A 118 -2.68 -7.70 0.32
C ALA A 118 -1.60 -7.20 -0.64
N HIS A 119 -0.71 -6.29 -0.19
CA HIS A 119 0.48 -5.90 -0.94
C HIS A 119 1.33 -7.12 -1.32
N GLY A 120 1.73 -7.92 -0.34
CA GLY A 120 2.58 -9.10 -0.58
C GLY A 120 1.89 -10.14 -1.47
N MET A 121 0.59 -10.36 -1.29
CA MET A 121 -0.20 -11.23 -2.18
C MET A 121 -0.22 -10.70 -3.61
N ALA A 122 -0.37 -9.39 -3.80
CA ALA A 122 -0.34 -8.78 -5.13
C ALA A 122 1.03 -8.93 -5.80
N VAL A 123 2.14 -8.73 -5.07
CA VAL A 123 3.50 -8.98 -5.58
C VAL A 123 3.62 -10.42 -6.09
N LYS A 124 3.19 -11.39 -5.28
CA LYS A 124 3.22 -12.82 -5.64
C LYS A 124 2.41 -13.09 -6.91
N MET A 125 1.16 -12.63 -6.96
CA MET A 125 0.27 -12.87 -8.10
C MET A 125 0.76 -12.17 -9.38
N LEU A 126 1.26 -10.94 -9.26
CA LEU A 126 1.84 -10.24 -10.41
C LEU A 126 2.99 -11.04 -11.02
N ARG A 127 3.94 -11.52 -10.20
CA ARG A 127 5.09 -12.29 -10.69
C ARG A 127 4.72 -13.65 -11.26
N GLU A 128 3.78 -14.33 -10.62
CA GLU A 128 3.36 -15.68 -11.02
C GLU A 128 2.61 -15.69 -12.37
N TYR A 129 1.82 -14.64 -12.64
CA TYR A 129 0.93 -14.58 -13.81
C TYR A 129 1.36 -13.57 -14.89
N ALA A 130 2.50 -12.91 -14.71
CA ALA A 130 3.04 -12.00 -15.73
C ALA A 130 3.44 -12.75 -17.00
N LYS A 131 3.21 -12.11 -18.15
CA LYS A 131 3.54 -12.65 -19.49
C LYS A 131 4.96 -12.30 -19.95
N GLN A 132 5.62 -11.40 -19.24
CA GLN A 132 7.02 -11.01 -19.44
C GLN A 132 7.66 -10.69 -18.10
N GLU A 133 8.94 -10.41 -18.09
CA GLU A 133 9.62 -9.86 -16.91
C GLU A 133 9.03 -8.49 -16.56
N ILE A 134 8.59 -8.35 -15.32
CA ILE A 134 7.99 -7.12 -14.79
C ILE A 134 8.75 -6.63 -13.56
N GLN A 135 8.58 -5.36 -13.24
CA GLN A 135 9.04 -4.76 -12.01
C GLN A 135 7.85 -4.37 -11.15
N VAL A 136 7.91 -4.74 -9.89
CA VAL A 136 6.83 -4.48 -8.93
C VAL A 136 7.32 -3.56 -7.84
N GLY A 137 6.56 -2.51 -7.58
CA GLY A 137 6.85 -1.50 -6.58
C GLY A 137 5.73 -1.28 -5.57
N TYR A 138 6.06 -0.45 -4.58
CA TYR A 138 5.18 -0.03 -3.48
C TYR A 138 5.32 1.48 -3.29
N ALA A 139 4.20 2.20 -3.16
CA ALA A 139 4.19 3.66 -3.15
C ALA A 139 3.55 4.26 -1.89
N PRO A 140 4.20 4.22 -0.72
CA PRO A 140 3.72 4.93 0.46
C PRO A 140 3.95 6.44 0.35
N THR A 141 3.35 7.19 1.27
CA THR A 141 3.62 8.63 1.41
C THR A 141 4.45 8.95 2.64
N GLY A 142 5.05 10.11 2.67
CA GLY A 142 5.78 10.60 3.82
C GLY A 142 6.22 12.05 3.66
N THR A 143 6.60 12.64 4.78
CA THR A 143 7.23 13.96 4.83
C THR A 143 8.71 13.77 5.07
N MET A 144 9.57 14.33 4.23
CA MET A 144 11.02 14.29 4.48
C MET A 144 11.39 15.12 5.68
N SER A 145 12.40 14.64 6.42
CA SER A 145 13.04 15.39 7.49
C SER A 145 14.49 15.57 7.13
N TYR A 146 14.97 16.81 7.16
CA TYR A 146 16.37 17.12 6.89
C TYR A 146 16.97 17.93 8.04
N PRO A 147 18.25 17.73 8.36
CA PRO A 147 18.89 18.36 9.50
C PRO A 147 19.07 19.86 9.29
N ASP A 148 19.05 20.61 10.38
CA ASP A 148 19.31 22.06 10.37
C ASP A 148 20.77 22.38 10.00
N SER A 149 21.70 21.48 10.35
CA SER A 149 23.11 21.57 9.99
C SER A 149 23.73 20.16 9.79
N GLU A 150 25.01 20.12 9.42
CA GLU A 150 25.77 18.86 9.30
C GLU A 150 26.25 18.29 10.65
N LYS A 151 25.85 18.89 11.77
CA LYS A 151 26.21 18.37 13.09
C LYS A 151 25.55 17.03 13.36
N PRO A 152 26.25 16.09 14.03
CA PRO A 152 25.69 14.75 14.33
C PRO A 152 24.37 14.80 15.08
N GLU A 153 24.19 15.75 16.01
CA GLU A 153 22.94 15.92 16.77
C GLU A 153 21.75 16.32 15.88
N ASP A 154 21.95 17.22 14.90
CA ASP A 154 20.90 17.66 13.98
C ASP A 154 20.53 16.52 13.01
N ILE A 155 21.56 15.81 12.52
CA ILE A 155 21.34 14.61 11.67
C ILE A 155 20.54 13.55 12.43
N GLN A 156 20.89 13.29 13.69
CA GLN A 156 20.17 12.32 14.53
C GLN A 156 18.74 12.77 14.81
N ALA A 157 18.52 14.05 15.08
CA ALA A 157 17.19 14.61 15.30
C ALA A 157 16.30 14.45 14.04
N ALA A 158 16.83 14.77 12.87
CA ALA A 158 16.12 14.60 11.60
C ALA A 158 15.77 13.11 11.32
N ARG A 159 16.70 12.18 11.58
CA ARG A 159 16.44 10.74 11.48
C ARG A 159 15.36 10.29 12.45
N GLN A 160 15.42 10.71 13.71
CA GLN A 160 14.42 10.38 14.71
C GLN A 160 13.05 10.95 14.35
N HIS A 161 12.99 12.15 13.78
CA HIS A 161 11.74 12.74 13.32
C HIS A 161 11.16 12.00 12.10
N LEU A 162 11.99 11.48 11.22
CA LEU A 162 11.55 10.74 10.03
C LEU A 162 11.09 9.32 10.35
N PHE A 163 11.89 8.57 11.11
CA PHE A 163 11.69 7.13 11.34
C PHE A 163 11.11 6.79 12.73
N GLY A 164 11.20 7.70 13.68
CA GLY A 164 10.64 7.51 15.01
C GLY A 164 9.13 7.54 15.06
N LEU A 165 8.57 7.05 16.15
CA LEU A 165 7.13 7.02 16.33
C LEU A 165 6.52 8.42 16.45
N ARG A 166 5.44 8.62 15.71
CA ARG A 166 4.63 9.85 15.77
C ARG A 166 3.70 9.82 16.99
N GLU A 167 3.72 10.90 17.72
CA GLU A 167 2.77 11.17 18.81
C GLU A 167 1.82 12.31 18.40
N PRO A 168 0.58 12.34 18.84
CA PRO A 168 -0.11 11.32 19.65
C PRO A 168 -0.51 10.06 18.84
N LEU A 169 -1.03 9.04 19.54
CA LEU A 169 -1.50 7.78 18.95
C LEU A 169 -2.44 7.96 17.74
N SER A 170 -3.22 9.03 17.69
CA SER A 170 -4.06 9.39 16.52
C SER A 170 -3.25 9.71 15.26
N ARG A 171 -1.94 9.83 15.36
CA ARG A 171 -1.02 10.06 14.24
C ARG A 171 -0.24 8.82 13.83
N TRP A 172 -0.54 7.65 14.38
CA TRP A 172 0.22 6.43 14.18
C TRP A 172 0.35 6.04 12.69
N THR A 173 -0.67 6.31 11.88
CA THR A 173 -0.65 6.02 10.43
C THR A 173 0.42 6.80 9.66
N TRP A 174 0.93 7.89 10.23
CA TRP A 174 1.98 8.71 9.63
C TRP A 174 3.41 8.27 10.00
N ASN A 175 3.57 7.14 10.69
CA ASN A 175 4.87 6.53 10.93
C ASN A 175 5.38 5.84 9.66
N VAL A 176 6.43 6.38 9.04
CA VAL A 176 7.02 5.83 7.81
C VAL A 176 7.46 4.39 8.01
N SER A 177 8.19 4.12 9.10
CA SER A 177 8.72 2.78 9.42
C SER A 177 7.62 1.73 9.61
N TRP A 178 6.42 2.12 10.09
CA TRP A 178 5.32 1.18 10.25
C TRP A 178 4.88 0.54 8.92
N TRP A 179 5.02 1.27 7.82
CA TRP A 179 4.59 0.84 6.49
C TRP A 179 5.72 0.29 5.63
N SER A 180 6.96 0.71 5.91
CA SER A 180 8.13 0.30 5.13
C SER A 180 8.85 -0.92 5.73
N ASP A 181 9.05 -0.95 7.05
CA ASP A 181 9.86 -2.00 7.67
C ASP A 181 9.29 -3.42 7.44
N PRO A 182 7.95 -3.66 7.54
CA PRO A 182 7.41 -4.98 7.23
C PRO A 182 7.63 -5.41 5.78
N VAL A 183 7.63 -4.47 4.84
CA VAL A 183 7.87 -4.75 3.42
C VAL A 183 9.33 -5.08 3.15
N PHE A 184 10.26 -4.32 3.75
CA PHE A 184 11.69 -4.49 3.50
C PHE A 184 12.37 -5.53 4.39
N PHE A 185 11.95 -5.61 5.66
CA PHE A 185 12.65 -6.42 6.67
C PHE A 185 11.80 -7.58 7.19
N GLY A 186 10.50 -7.65 6.85
CA GLY A 186 9.61 -8.69 7.34
C GLY A 186 9.26 -8.55 8.82
N GLU A 187 9.36 -7.35 9.38
CA GLU A 187 9.04 -7.08 10.79
C GLU A 187 8.57 -5.63 10.99
N TYR A 188 7.70 -5.41 11.97
CA TYR A 188 7.33 -4.06 12.38
C TYR A 188 8.40 -3.45 13.28
N PRO A 189 8.50 -2.09 13.33
CA PRO A 189 9.42 -1.40 14.24
C PRO A 189 9.22 -1.85 15.70
N GLU A 190 10.28 -2.29 16.38
CA GLU A 190 10.21 -2.81 17.75
C GLU A 190 9.55 -1.83 18.73
N GLU A 191 9.92 -0.55 18.64
CA GLU A 191 9.31 0.50 19.47
C GLU A 191 7.80 0.58 19.24
N GLY A 192 7.33 0.47 17.98
CA GLY A 192 5.92 0.46 17.61
C GLY A 192 5.21 -0.77 18.17
N MET A 193 5.80 -1.95 18.02
CA MET A 193 5.25 -3.18 18.57
C MET A 193 5.06 -3.09 20.08
N ARG A 194 6.00 -2.49 20.78
CA ARG A 194 5.93 -2.28 22.23
C ARG A 194 4.85 -1.26 22.62
N LYS A 195 4.85 -0.09 21.98
CA LYS A 195 3.92 1.02 22.32
C LYS A 195 2.47 0.73 21.94
N PHE A 196 2.26 0.09 20.80
CA PHE A 196 0.93 -0.18 20.26
C PHE A 196 0.37 -1.55 20.65
N LYS A 197 1.09 -2.34 21.46
CA LYS A 197 0.79 -3.73 21.80
C LYS A 197 -0.70 -4.03 22.05
N LYS A 198 -1.39 -3.16 22.80
CA LYS A 198 -2.82 -3.37 23.15
C LYS A 198 -3.81 -3.17 22.00
N TYR A 199 -3.33 -2.61 20.88
CA TYR A 199 -4.15 -2.32 19.69
C TYR A 199 -3.83 -3.26 18.53
N LEU A 200 -2.72 -3.99 18.60
CA LEU A 200 -2.26 -4.82 17.50
C LEU A 200 -3.21 -6.01 17.28
N PRO A 201 -3.45 -6.40 16.02
CA PRO A 201 -4.11 -7.66 15.70
C PRO A 201 -3.21 -8.85 16.05
N GLU A 202 -3.79 -10.04 15.99
CA GLU A 202 -3.00 -11.26 15.92
C GLU A 202 -2.18 -11.27 14.62
N MET A 203 -0.90 -11.56 14.72
CA MET A 203 0.04 -11.58 13.59
C MET A 203 0.77 -12.92 13.59
N LYS A 204 0.81 -13.59 12.42
CA LYS A 204 1.47 -14.88 12.24
C LYS A 204 2.80 -14.70 11.54
N LYS A 205 3.72 -15.63 11.71
CA LYS A 205 5.00 -15.62 10.99
C LYS A 205 4.81 -15.62 9.47
N GLU A 206 3.81 -16.34 9.00
CA GLU A 206 3.46 -16.45 7.59
C GLU A 206 2.99 -15.12 7.00
N ASP A 207 2.36 -14.25 7.82
CA ASP A 207 1.95 -12.92 7.39
C ASP A 207 3.17 -12.09 7.00
N PHE A 208 4.23 -12.12 7.82
CA PHE A 208 5.47 -11.39 7.53
C PHE A 208 6.20 -11.92 6.30
N GLN A 209 6.21 -13.24 6.10
CA GLN A 209 6.75 -13.86 4.88
C GLN A 209 5.97 -13.44 3.63
N LEU A 210 4.65 -13.26 3.76
CA LEU A 210 3.82 -12.75 2.67
C LEU A 210 4.06 -11.26 2.43
N ILE A 211 4.09 -10.44 3.47
CA ILE A 211 4.28 -8.99 3.35
C ILE A 211 5.63 -8.65 2.70
N SER A 212 6.70 -9.34 3.10
CA SER A 212 8.07 -9.07 2.64
C SER A 212 8.43 -9.74 1.31
N GLN A 213 7.45 -9.95 0.42
CA GLN A 213 7.77 -10.37 -0.94
C GLN A 213 8.69 -9.33 -1.60
N PRO A 214 9.79 -9.77 -2.28
CA PRO A 214 10.75 -8.85 -2.86
C PRO A 214 10.09 -7.88 -3.85
N ILE A 215 10.36 -6.60 -3.69
CA ILE A 215 9.96 -5.54 -4.63
C ILE A 215 11.20 -5.04 -5.38
N ASP A 216 11.00 -4.50 -6.59
CA ASP A 216 12.09 -4.04 -7.46
C ASP A 216 12.37 -2.56 -7.28
N PHE A 217 11.37 -1.79 -6.89
CA PHE A 217 11.51 -0.34 -6.69
C PHE A 217 10.54 0.18 -5.61
N TYR A 218 10.94 1.32 -5.05
CA TYR A 218 10.18 2.02 -4.02
C TYR A 218 9.82 3.41 -4.51
N GLY A 219 8.54 3.71 -4.60
CA GLY A 219 8.03 5.01 -5.03
C GLY A 219 7.42 5.75 -3.87
N GLN A 220 8.16 6.65 -3.25
CA GLN A 220 7.64 7.44 -2.14
C GLN A 220 7.05 8.76 -2.62
N ASN A 221 5.79 9.03 -2.25
CA ASN A 221 5.15 10.31 -2.49
C ASN A 221 5.59 11.32 -1.42
N ILE A 222 6.28 12.38 -1.85
CA ILE A 222 6.80 13.42 -0.96
C ILE A 222 6.33 14.77 -1.48
N TYR A 223 5.53 15.48 -0.66
CA TYR A 223 4.97 16.79 -1.03
C TYR A 223 5.69 17.95 -0.33
N ASN A 224 6.28 17.69 0.82
CA ASN A 224 6.95 18.69 1.64
C ASN A 224 8.06 18.07 2.49
N GLY A 225 8.86 18.92 3.12
CA GLY A 225 9.90 18.53 4.07
C GLY A 225 9.91 19.45 5.27
N ASN A 226 10.42 18.93 6.38
CA ASN A 226 10.63 19.65 7.61
C ASN A 226 12.14 19.79 7.89
N ARG A 227 12.57 21.00 8.17
CA ARG A 227 13.89 21.26 8.73
C ARG A 227 13.83 21.04 10.25
N ILE A 228 14.72 20.20 10.77
CA ILE A 228 14.70 19.73 12.16
C ILE A 228 15.98 20.19 12.86
#